data_d8e963c78e4560afbd61e66211084bd5
#
_entry.id   d8e963c78e4560afbd61e66211084bd5
#
_cell.length_a   1.000
_cell.length_b   1.000
_cell.length_c   1.000
_cell.angle_alpha   90.00
_cell.angle_beta   90.00
_cell.angle_gamma   90.00
#
_symmetry.space_group_name_H-M   'P 1'
#
loop_
_entity.id
_entity.type
_entity.pdbx_description
1 polymer ?
#
loop_
_entity_poly.entity_id
_entity_poly.type
_entity_poly.pdbx_seq_one_letter_code
_entity_poly.pdbx_strand_id
1 'polypeptide(L)'
;MIVGRPARRRNFSTSDPEIGELEAEVLKTLKRLGGASAGEMMEELKPGRVLAYTTVSTTLDRLHRKGIIARKSVAGRTGQKYVYSFPGNPGLEKQVVNRMVDRLVNAFGPSVASTIYDRLSEVSPEEAAKLRGTIDAKMKEKRRVEGQK
;
A
#
# COMPACT_ATOMS: atom_id res chain seq x y z
N MET A 1 5.18 -39.15 18.94
CA MET A 1 4.17 -38.04 18.96
C MET A 1 4.83 -36.78 18.46
N ILE A 2 4.48 -36.36 17.27
CA ILE A 2 5.06 -35.16 16.71
C ILE A 2 4.21 -33.99 17.18
N VAL A 3 4.74 -33.24 18.13
CA VAL A 3 4.16 -31.94 18.47
C VAL A 3 4.42 -31.03 17.27
N GLY A 4 3.36 -30.59 16.61
CA GLY A 4 3.48 -29.63 15.51
C GLY A 4 4.31 -28.43 15.96
N ARG A 5 5.33 -28.09 15.20
CA ARG A 5 6.13 -26.89 15.45
C ARG A 5 5.18 -25.70 15.49
N PRO A 6 5.24 -24.85 16.53
CA PRO A 6 4.48 -23.62 16.50
C PRO A 6 4.88 -22.87 15.24
N ALA A 7 3.86 -22.43 14.49
CA ALA A 7 4.11 -21.58 13.33
C ALA A 7 5.06 -20.46 13.75
N ARG A 8 6.22 -20.38 13.12
CA ARG A 8 7.15 -19.28 13.34
C ARG A 8 6.36 -18.00 13.17
N ARG A 9 6.15 -17.29 14.27
CA ARG A 9 5.71 -15.90 14.16
C ARG A 9 6.76 -15.21 13.30
N ARG A 10 6.42 -14.96 12.06
CA ARG A 10 7.22 -14.06 11.24
C ARG A 10 7.17 -12.72 11.98
N ASN A 11 8.26 -12.40 12.64
CA ASN A 11 8.46 -11.05 13.15
C ASN A 11 8.56 -10.16 11.92
N PHE A 12 7.41 -9.69 11.43
CA PHE A 12 7.41 -8.63 10.46
C PHE A 12 8.05 -7.43 11.14
N SER A 13 9.29 -7.18 10.76
CA SER A 13 9.92 -5.92 11.11
C SER A 13 9.00 -4.79 10.64
N THR A 14 8.73 -3.83 11.50
CA THR A 14 7.99 -2.61 11.16
C THR A 14 8.63 -1.83 10.01
N SER A 15 9.81 -2.24 9.59
CA SER A 15 10.55 -1.68 8.45
C SER A 15 10.35 -2.44 7.13
N ASP A 16 9.56 -3.53 7.14
CA ASP A 16 9.34 -4.31 5.92
C ASP A 16 8.23 -3.66 5.07
N PRO A 17 8.54 -3.22 3.84
CA PRO A 17 7.57 -2.56 2.97
C PRO A 17 6.68 -3.54 2.22
N GLU A 18 6.86 -4.83 2.44
CA GLU A 18 6.07 -5.84 1.73
C GLU A 18 4.60 -5.70 2.08
N ILE A 19 3.79 -5.47 1.06
CA ILE A 19 2.33 -5.45 1.19
C ILE A 19 1.82 -6.84 0.84
N GLY A 20 1.29 -7.54 1.84
CA GLY A 20 0.65 -8.83 1.64
C GLY A 20 -0.63 -8.71 0.82
N GLU A 21 -1.12 -9.84 0.32
CA GLU A 21 -2.33 -9.90 -0.49
C GLU A 21 -3.56 -9.33 0.24
N LEU A 22 -3.77 -9.69 1.50
CA LEU A 22 -4.86 -9.13 2.31
C LEU A 22 -4.67 -7.64 2.59
N GLU A 23 -3.46 -7.21 2.85
CA GLU A 23 -3.15 -5.79 3.03
C GLU A 23 -3.49 -4.97 1.77
N ALA A 24 -3.16 -5.48 0.59
CA ALA A 24 -3.49 -4.83 -0.67
C ALA A 24 -5.01 -4.73 -0.88
N GLU A 25 -5.75 -5.78 -0.55
CA GLU A 25 -7.20 -5.79 -0.64
C GLU A 25 -7.86 -4.81 0.33
N VAL A 26 -7.36 -4.75 1.56
CA VAL A 26 -7.79 -3.77 2.57
C VAL A 26 -7.52 -2.34 2.09
N LEU A 27 -6.35 -2.06 1.55
CA LEU A 27 -6.00 -0.74 1.02
C LEU A 27 -6.92 -0.32 -0.13
N LYS A 28 -7.17 -1.22 -1.06
CA LYS A 28 -8.09 -0.98 -2.18
C LYS A 28 -9.50 -0.67 -1.70
N THR A 29 -10.00 -1.43 -0.74
CA THR A 29 -11.33 -1.23 -0.16
C THR A 29 -11.40 0.08 0.61
N LEU A 30 -10.38 0.38 1.41
CA LEU A 30 -10.31 1.61 2.19
C LEU A 30 -10.28 2.85 1.28
N LYS A 31 -9.56 2.79 0.18
CA LYS A 31 -9.54 3.87 -0.82
C LYS A 31 -10.92 4.11 -1.42
N ARG A 32 -11.65 3.04 -1.71
CA ARG A 32 -13.03 3.13 -2.23
C ARG A 32 -14.01 3.73 -1.22
N LEU A 33 -13.89 3.35 0.05
CA LEU A 33 -14.78 3.82 1.12
C LEU A 33 -14.45 5.24 1.62
N GLY A 34 -13.22 5.69 1.44
CA GLY A 34 -12.73 6.97 1.96
C GLY A 34 -12.35 6.94 3.44
N GLY A 35 -12.81 5.97 4.17
CA GLY A 35 -12.51 5.74 5.59
C GLY A 35 -13.41 4.65 6.14
N ALA A 36 -12.91 3.86 7.08
CA ALA A 36 -13.68 2.77 7.67
C ALA A 36 -13.11 2.33 9.02
N SER A 37 -13.98 1.87 9.89
CA SER A 37 -13.62 1.09 11.07
C SER A 37 -13.30 -0.36 10.68
N ALA A 38 -12.71 -1.11 11.61
CA ALA A 38 -12.45 -2.54 11.38
C ALA A 38 -13.76 -3.32 11.12
N GLY A 39 -14.84 -2.96 11.81
CA GLY A 39 -16.15 -3.58 11.60
C GLY A 39 -16.73 -3.29 10.22
N GLU A 40 -16.68 -2.07 9.77
CA GLU A 40 -17.12 -1.66 8.43
C GLU A 40 -16.27 -2.32 7.34
N MET A 41 -14.96 -2.39 7.55
CA MET A 41 -14.05 -3.07 6.65
C MET A 41 -14.36 -4.56 6.55
N MET A 42 -14.63 -5.20 7.68
CA MET A 42 -15.00 -6.61 7.71
C MET A 42 -16.28 -6.89 6.91
N GLU A 43 -17.29 -6.04 7.02
CA GLU A 43 -18.54 -6.17 6.25
C GLU A 43 -18.29 -6.06 4.75
N GLU A 44 -17.42 -5.16 4.33
CA GLU A 44 -17.07 -4.98 2.92
C GLU A 44 -16.24 -6.14 2.34
N LEU A 45 -15.42 -6.79 3.15
CA LEU A 45 -14.58 -7.92 2.73
C LEU A 45 -15.32 -9.28 2.77
N LYS A 46 -16.46 -9.37 3.47
CA LYS A 46 -17.23 -10.61 3.62
C LYS A 46 -17.59 -11.35 2.32
N PRO A 47 -17.97 -10.67 1.21
CA PRO A 47 -18.43 -11.38 0.01
C PRO A 47 -17.40 -12.31 -0.63
N GLY A 48 -16.14 -12.22 -0.28
CA GLY A 48 -15.08 -13.02 -0.88
C GLY A 48 -14.32 -13.93 0.07
N ARG A 49 -14.46 -13.72 1.40
CA ARG A 49 -13.64 -14.43 2.40
C ARG A 49 -14.33 -14.57 3.73
N VAL A 50 -14.12 -15.70 4.39
CA VAL A 50 -14.44 -15.86 5.82
C VAL A 50 -13.22 -15.36 6.60
N LEU A 51 -13.32 -14.12 7.09
CA LEU A 51 -12.26 -13.49 7.87
C LEU A 51 -12.73 -13.24 9.31
N ALA A 52 -11.85 -13.52 10.28
CA ALA A 52 -12.09 -13.12 11.65
C ALA A 52 -11.90 -11.61 11.81
N TYR A 53 -12.72 -11.00 12.68
CA TYR A 53 -12.58 -9.59 13.03
C TYR A 53 -11.15 -9.22 13.47
N THR A 54 -10.54 -10.07 14.30
CA THR A 54 -9.16 -9.88 14.76
C THR A 54 -8.14 -9.84 13.61
N THR A 55 -8.35 -10.62 12.57
CA THR A 55 -7.47 -10.61 11.38
C THR A 55 -7.57 -9.26 10.66
N VAL A 56 -8.77 -8.76 10.45
CA VAL A 56 -8.99 -7.45 9.80
C VAL A 56 -8.44 -6.32 10.65
N SER A 57 -8.74 -6.32 11.94
CA SER A 57 -8.26 -5.31 12.89
C SER A 57 -6.73 -5.29 12.97
N THR A 58 -6.09 -6.44 13.04
CA THR A 58 -4.62 -6.57 13.07
C THR A 58 -4.00 -6.10 11.76
N THR A 59 -4.63 -6.38 10.64
CA THR A 59 -4.15 -5.93 9.32
C THR A 59 -4.18 -4.40 9.21
N LEU A 60 -5.28 -3.78 9.63
CA LEU A 60 -5.40 -2.32 9.67
C LEU A 60 -4.37 -1.68 10.60
N ASP A 61 -4.19 -2.24 11.80
CA ASP A 61 -3.21 -1.75 12.76
C ASP A 61 -1.78 -1.86 12.21
N ARG A 62 -1.46 -2.96 11.53
CA ARG A 62 -0.17 -3.16 10.88
C ARG A 62 0.08 -2.12 9.78
N LEU A 63 -0.90 -1.85 8.93
CA LEU A 63 -0.81 -0.82 7.91
C LEU A 63 -0.60 0.57 8.50
N HIS A 64 -1.28 0.85 9.61
CA HIS A 64 -1.07 2.09 10.35
C HIS A 64 0.34 2.19 10.94
N ARG A 65 0.86 1.14 11.55
CA ARG A 65 2.24 1.10 12.07
C ARG A 65 3.30 1.25 10.99
N LYS A 66 3.04 0.74 9.80
CA LYS A 66 3.90 0.95 8.63
C LYS A 66 3.84 2.38 8.09
N GLY A 67 2.94 3.22 8.59
CA GLY A 67 2.75 4.59 8.14
C GLY A 67 2.05 4.72 6.79
N ILE A 68 1.36 3.66 6.34
CA ILE A 68 0.65 3.63 5.06
C ILE A 68 -0.72 4.29 5.16
N ILE A 69 -1.41 4.07 6.28
CA ILE A 69 -2.72 4.65 6.55
C ILE A 69 -2.72 5.43 7.87
N ALA A 70 -3.62 6.38 7.98
CA ALA A 70 -3.90 7.12 9.19
C ALA A 70 -5.03 6.47 9.97
N ARG A 71 -5.11 6.74 11.27
CA ARG A 71 -6.27 6.37 12.08
C ARG A 71 -6.65 7.52 13.00
N LYS A 72 -7.94 7.57 13.30
CA LYS A 72 -8.53 8.54 14.20
C LYS A 72 -9.42 7.82 15.19
N SER A 73 -9.31 8.17 16.46
CA SER A 73 -10.22 7.69 17.50
C SER A 73 -11.52 8.47 17.44
N VAL A 74 -12.63 7.80 17.40
CA VAL A 74 -13.98 8.38 17.43
C VAL A 74 -14.83 7.72 18.50
N ALA A 75 -15.80 8.45 19.04
CA ALA A 75 -16.75 7.89 20.00
C ALA A 75 -17.65 6.85 19.33
N GLY A 76 -17.74 5.68 19.93
CA GLY A 76 -18.63 4.60 19.50
C GLY A 76 -19.68 4.28 20.58
N ARG A 77 -20.60 3.35 20.28
CA ARG A 77 -21.66 2.92 21.20
C ARG A 77 -21.14 2.30 22.50
N THR A 78 -20.00 1.64 22.44
CA THR A 78 -19.41 0.89 23.55
C THR A 78 -18.05 1.42 23.98
N GLY A 79 -17.72 2.68 23.65
CA GLY A 79 -16.44 3.30 23.92
C GLY A 79 -15.83 3.90 22.66
N GLN A 80 -14.52 4.06 22.65
CA GLN A 80 -13.81 4.61 21.50
C GLN A 80 -13.52 3.53 20.47
N LYS A 81 -13.69 3.87 19.20
CA LYS A 81 -13.28 3.04 18.06
C LYS A 81 -12.31 3.80 17.16
N TYR A 82 -11.50 3.07 16.43
CA TYR A 82 -10.63 3.64 15.42
C TYR A 82 -11.31 3.65 14.05
N VAL A 83 -11.18 4.77 13.35
CA VAL A 83 -11.51 4.89 11.93
C VAL A 83 -10.21 5.09 11.18
N TYR A 84 -9.99 4.23 10.20
CA TYR A 84 -8.79 4.24 9.35
C TYR A 84 -9.10 4.94 8.04
N SER A 85 -8.13 5.66 7.50
CA SER A 85 -8.26 6.35 6.22
C SER A 85 -6.90 6.52 5.57
N PHE A 86 -6.90 6.78 4.27
CA PHE A 86 -5.68 7.28 3.65
C PHE A 86 -5.35 8.66 4.21
N PRO A 87 -4.05 8.99 4.35
CA PRO A 87 -3.68 10.35 4.74
C PRO A 87 -4.32 11.35 3.79
N GLY A 88 -5.02 12.33 4.34
CA GLY A 88 -5.66 13.39 3.55
C GLY A 88 -4.67 14.31 2.83
N ASN A 89 -3.39 14.10 3.04
CA ASN A 89 -2.31 14.83 2.39
C ASN A 89 -1.70 13.97 1.27
N PRO A 90 -1.88 14.33 -0.01
CA PRO A 90 -1.29 13.61 -1.14
C PRO A 90 0.23 13.47 -1.05
N GLY A 91 0.90 14.41 -0.37
CA GLY A 91 2.34 14.35 -0.14
C GLY A 91 2.77 13.17 0.72
N LEU A 92 1.97 12.78 1.72
CA LEU A 92 2.27 11.63 2.58
C LEU A 92 2.14 10.30 1.82
N GLU A 93 1.09 10.16 1.01
CA GLU A 93 0.93 8.99 0.14
C GLU A 93 2.14 8.84 -0.79
N LYS A 94 2.54 9.93 -1.43
CA LYS A 94 3.70 9.96 -2.31
C LYS A 94 4.99 9.59 -1.59
N GLN A 95 5.19 10.04 -0.35
CA GLN A 95 6.35 9.66 0.46
C GLN A 95 6.39 8.16 0.74
N VAL A 96 5.25 7.56 1.07
CA VAL A 96 5.15 6.10 1.30
C VAL A 96 5.51 5.33 0.04
N VAL A 97 4.93 5.72 -1.09
CA VAL A 97 5.21 5.09 -2.40
C VAL A 97 6.69 5.23 -2.76
N ASN A 98 7.27 6.42 -2.58
CA ASN A 98 8.70 6.65 -2.85
C ASN A 98 9.58 5.72 -2.03
N ARG A 99 9.31 5.56 -0.73
CA ARG A 99 10.09 4.64 0.12
C ARG A 99 10.01 3.20 -0.36
N MET A 100 8.85 2.75 -0.80
CA MET A 100 8.67 1.41 -1.35
C MET A 100 9.44 1.22 -2.65
N VAL A 101 9.33 2.18 -3.56
CA VAL A 101 10.05 2.17 -4.84
C VAL A 101 11.56 2.18 -4.61
N ASP A 102 12.06 3.03 -3.72
CA ASP A 102 13.48 3.10 -3.38
C ASP A 102 14.01 1.76 -2.88
N ARG A 103 13.26 1.07 -2.04
CA ARG A 103 13.65 -0.27 -1.56
C ARG A 103 13.68 -1.30 -2.68
N LEU A 104 12.69 -1.29 -3.55
CA LEU A 104 12.68 -2.18 -4.71
C LEU A 104 13.88 -1.94 -5.62
N VAL A 105 14.17 -0.68 -5.91
CA VAL A 105 15.32 -0.31 -6.74
C VAL A 105 16.64 -0.67 -6.06
N ASN A 106 16.77 -0.43 -4.76
CA ASN A 106 17.97 -0.78 -4.02
C ASN A 106 18.20 -2.30 -3.92
N ALA A 107 17.13 -3.08 -3.81
CA ALA A 107 17.20 -4.54 -3.71
C ALA A 107 17.42 -5.23 -5.06
N PHE A 108 16.75 -4.79 -6.11
CA PHE A 108 16.69 -5.46 -7.41
C PHE A 108 17.31 -4.68 -8.56
N GLY A 109 17.67 -3.42 -8.34
CA GLY A 109 18.25 -2.56 -9.35
C GLY A 109 17.24 -1.83 -10.25
N PRO A 110 17.72 -1.04 -11.22
CA PRO A 110 16.86 -0.20 -12.06
C PRO A 110 15.90 -0.96 -12.98
N SER A 111 16.13 -2.25 -13.20
CA SER A 111 15.25 -3.11 -14.00
C SER A 111 13.84 -3.24 -13.44
N VAL A 112 13.64 -2.90 -12.16
CA VAL A 112 12.30 -2.82 -11.55
C VAL A 112 11.37 -1.90 -12.34
N ALA A 113 11.91 -0.84 -12.94
CA ALA A 113 11.13 0.13 -13.72
C ALA A 113 10.38 -0.52 -14.89
N SER A 114 11.02 -1.41 -15.64
CA SER A 114 10.38 -2.13 -16.74
C SER A 114 9.30 -3.08 -16.24
N THR A 115 9.54 -3.76 -15.13
CA THR A 115 8.54 -4.65 -14.52
C THR A 115 7.30 -3.87 -14.10
N ILE A 116 7.47 -2.71 -13.47
CA ILE A 116 6.36 -1.82 -13.07
C ILE A 116 5.58 -1.38 -14.32
N TYR A 117 6.28 -0.95 -15.37
CA TYR A 117 5.65 -0.54 -16.62
C TYR A 117 4.84 -1.65 -17.26
N ASP A 118 5.39 -2.86 -17.32
CA ASP A 118 4.72 -4.02 -17.89
C ASP A 118 3.44 -4.35 -17.13
N ARG A 119 3.50 -4.36 -15.81
CA ARG A 119 2.32 -4.59 -14.97
C ARG A 119 1.28 -3.49 -15.11
N LEU A 120 1.71 -2.26 -15.13
CA LEU A 120 0.82 -1.12 -15.32
C LEU A 120 0.13 -1.18 -16.69
N SER A 121 0.84 -1.60 -17.73
CA SER A 121 0.28 -1.78 -19.08
C SER A 121 -0.81 -2.84 -19.15
N GLU A 122 -0.69 -3.89 -18.33
CA GLU A 122 -1.71 -4.95 -18.23
C GLU A 122 -2.96 -4.47 -17.50
N VAL A 123 -2.80 -3.68 -16.43
CA VAL A 123 -3.90 -3.26 -15.55
C VAL A 123 -4.56 -1.98 -16.05
N SER A 124 -3.80 -1.05 -16.55
CA SER A 124 -4.28 0.26 -17.01
C SER A 124 -3.40 0.78 -18.15
N PRO A 125 -3.72 0.40 -19.39
CA PRO A 125 -2.98 0.88 -20.57
C PRO A 125 -2.94 2.41 -20.67
N GLU A 126 -3.98 3.09 -20.22
CA GLU A 126 -4.06 4.57 -20.23
C GLU A 126 -3.01 5.19 -19.29
N GLU A 127 -2.89 4.68 -18.07
CA GLU A 127 -1.88 5.15 -17.12
C GLU A 127 -0.46 4.83 -17.59
N ALA A 128 -0.27 3.68 -18.21
CA ALA A 128 1.00 3.31 -18.82
C ALA A 128 1.40 4.29 -19.94
N ALA A 129 0.47 4.69 -20.79
CA ALA A 129 0.70 5.68 -21.83
C ALA A 129 1.06 7.05 -21.26
N LYS A 130 0.36 7.47 -20.21
CA LYS A 130 0.69 8.72 -19.48
C LYS A 130 2.08 8.67 -18.87
N LEU A 131 2.45 7.56 -18.25
CA LEU A 131 3.77 7.37 -17.66
C LEU A 131 4.86 7.47 -18.73
N ARG A 132 4.66 6.84 -19.88
CA ARG A 132 5.61 6.91 -21.00
C ARG A 132 5.78 8.35 -21.48
N GLY A 133 4.69 9.10 -21.62
CA GLY A 133 4.75 10.52 -22.00
C GLY A 133 5.49 11.37 -20.98
N THR A 134 5.28 11.13 -19.70
CA THR A 134 5.97 11.81 -18.61
C THR A 134 7.47 11.52 -18.62
N ILE A 135 7.87 10.27 -18.85
CA ILE A 135 9.28 9.87 -18.94
C ILE A 135 9.95 10.55 -20.13
N ASP A 136 9.30 10.54 -21.29
CA ASP A 136 9.82 11.19 -22.51
C ASP A 136 10.03 12.70 -22.31
N ALA A 137 9.07 13.38 -21.68
CA ALA A 137 9.15 14.80 -21.37
C ALA A 137 10.31 15.12 -20.41
N LYS A 138 10.47 14.32 -19.35
CA LYS A 138 11.58 14.48 -18.40
C LYS A 138 12.94 14.21 -19.02
N MET A 139 13.04 13.25 -19.91
CA MET A 139 14.28 12.95 -20.63
C MET A 139 14.66 14.07 -21.60
N LYS A 140 13.70 14.67 -22.30
CA LYS A 140 13.95 15.84 -23.15
C LYS A 140 14.45 17.03 -22.35
N GLU A 141 13.83 17.31 -21.20
CA GLU A 141 14.25 18.40 -20.32
C GLU A 141 15.67 18.17 -19.78
N LYS A 142 15.98 16.96 -19.36
CA LYS A 142 17.32 16.58 -18.88
C LYS A 142 18.38 16.79 -19.96
N ARG A 143 18.12 16.38 -21.20
CA ARG A 143 19.02 16.60 -22.34
C ARG A 143 19.22 18.09 -22.63
N ARG A 144 18.16 18.90 -22.51
CA ARG A 144 18.25 20.35 -22.69
C ARG A 144 19.13 21.00 -21.64
N VAL A 145 19.00 20.60 -20.37
CA VAL A 145 19.83 21.11 -19.27
C VAL A 145 21.30 20.69 -19.43
N GLU A 146 21.56 19.43 -19.79
CA GLU A 146 22.90 18.93 -20.03
C GLU A 146 23.56 19.57 -21.25
N GLY A 147 22.79 19.93 -22.27
CA GLY A 147 23.30 20.63 -23.48
C GLY A 147 23.63 22.10 -23.26
N GLN A 148 23.30 22.68 -22.12
CA GLN A 148 23.59 24.08 -21.78
C GLN A 148 24.85 24.26 -20.91
N LYS A 149 25.57 23.19 -20.59
CA LYS A 149 26.84 23.25 -19.86
C LYS A 149 28.00 23.46 -20.81
#